data_48fc1f1c540ef5919a46ec1f1a5d3842
#
_entry.id   48fc1f1c540ef5919a46ec1f1a5d3842
#
_cell.length_a   1.000
_cell.length_b   1.000
_cell.length_c   1.000
_cell.angle_alpha   90.00
_cell.angle_beta   90.00
_cell.angle_gamma   90.00
#
_symmetry.space_group_name_H-M   'P 1'
#
loop_
_entity.id
_entity.type
_entity.pdbx_description
1 polymer ?
#
loop_
_entity_poly.entity_id
_entity_poly.type
_entity_poly.pdbx_seq_one_letter_code
_entity_poly.pdbx_strand_id
1 'polypeptide(L)'
;MGFLGGAALLTAAVAVSKLLGALYKIPLGNLLGSRGMGCFQAAYNVYGVLLTLSTAGLPLAMSRLIAQSRGRPRRQRRIFHVALALFLALGLVGSGVMLTFPRQLAGLLHNELAAPSIRVLAPALLAVCLLSAIRGYTQGQGQMLPTAVSQVV
;
A
#
# COMPACT_ATOMS: atom_id res chain seq x y z
N MET A 1 -20.97 9.38 13.17
CA MET A 1 -19.85 10.33 13.20
C MET A 1 -19.98 11.23 11.98
N GLY A 2 -19.90 12.56 12.16
CA GLY A 2 -19.94 13.49 11.03
C GLY A 2 -18.68 13.34 10.16
N PHE A 3 -18.72 13.79 8.92
CA PHE A 3 -17.63 13.76 7.94
C PHE A 3 -16.31 14.33 8.51
N LEU A 4 -16.39 15.40 9.27
CA LEU A 4 -15.24 16.03 9.95
C LEU A 4 -14.59 15.12 11.00
N GLY A 5 -15.38 14.36 11.78
CA GLY A 5 -14.84 13.42 12.77
C GLY A 5 -14.14 12.24 12.10
N GLY A 6 -14.62 11.75 10.95
CA GLY A 6 -13.96 10.69 10.18
C GLY A 6 -12.64 11.17 9.56
N ALA A 7 -12.59 12.39 9.04
CA ALA A 7 -11.37 12.96 8.48
C ALA A 7 -10.30 13.17 9.57
N ALA A 8 -10.68 13.71 10.73
CA ALA A 8 -9.77 13.88 11.86
C ALA A 8 -9.20 12.55 12.36
N LEU A 9 -10.04 11.50 12.43
CA LEU A 9 -9.61 10.15 12.81
C LEU A 9 -8.56 9.58 11.84
N LEU A 10 -8.78 9.75 10.52
CA LEU A 10 -7.82 9.30 9.51
C LEU A 10 -6.50 10.05 9.60
N THR A 11 -6.55 11.36 9.81
CA THR A 11 -5.34 12.19 9.96
C THR A 11 -4.54 11.77 11.18
N ALA A 12 -5.21 11.55 12.31
CA ALA A 12 -4.58 11.05 13.54
C ALA A 12 -3.96 9.67 13.32
N ALA A 13 -4.65 8.73 12.66
CA ALA A 13 -4.14 7.40 12.36
C ALA A 13 -2.88 7.46 11.47
N VAL A 14 -2.87 8.32 10.43
CA VAL A 14 -1.70 8.53 9.58
C VAL A 14 -0.52 9.11 10.38
N ALA A 15 -0.76 10.07 11.28
CA ALA A 15 0.28 10.65 12.12
C ALA A 15 0.90 9.60 13.06
N VAL A 16 0.06 8.81 13.73
CA VAL A 16 0.50 7.71 14.61
C VAL A 16 1.31 6.68 13.82
N SER A 17 0.85 6.27 12.63
CA SER A 17 1.58 5.31 11.77
C SER A 17 2.95 5.83 11.36
N LYS A 18 3.05 7.12 11.03
CA LYS A 18 4.34 7.74 10.69
C LYS A 18 5.30 7.81 11.88
N LEU A 19 4.79 8.11 13.08
CA LEU A 19 5.58 8.10 14.31
C LEU A 19 6.09 6.69 14.64
N LEU A 20 5.22 5.68 14.57
CA LEU A 20 5.59 4.28 14.76
C LEU A 20 6.62 3.82 13.73
N GLY A 21 6.45 4.20 12.46
CA GLY A 21 7.42 3.91 11.39
C GLY A 21 8.77 4.58 11.61
N ALA A 22 8.82 5.80 12.15
CA ALA A 22 10.05 6.48 12.51
C ALA A 22 10.74 5.79 13.70
N LEU A 23 9.98 5.45 14.75
CA LEU A 23 10.47 4.71 15.91
C LEU A 23 11.04 3.33 15.52
N TYR A 24 10.40 2.63 14.61
CA TYR A 24 10.86 1.33 14.11
C TYR A 24 12.18 1.43 13.32
N LYS A 25 12.40 2.53 12.58
CA LYS A 25 13.63 2.72 11.79
C LYS A 25 14.89 2.84 12.65
N ILE A 26 14.79 3.35 13.86
CA ILE A 26 15.94 3.53 14.76
C ILE A 26 16.56 2.17 15.16
N PRO A 27 15.82 1.23 15.78
CA PRO A 27 16.37 -0.09 16.10
C PRO A 27 16.75 -0.89 14.85
N LEU A 28 16.00 -0.76 13.75
CA LEU A 28 16.31 -1.42 12.50
C LEU A 28 17.66 -0.95 11.93
N GLY A 29 17.96 0.34 11.99
CA GLY A 29 19.24 0.90 11.54
C GLY A 29 20.42 0.39 12.37
N ASN A 30 20.23 0.23 13.68
CA ASN A 30 21.25 -0.30 14.58
C ASN A 30 21.54 -1.79 14.33
N LEU A 31 20.51 -2.59 14.00
CA LEU A 31 20.65 -4.03 13.72
C LEU A 31 21.23 -4.33 12.33
N LEU A 32 20.80 -3.59 11.31
CA LEU A 32 21.25 -3.82 9.93
C LEU A 32 22.58 -3.15 9.60
N GLY A 33 22.99 -2.15 10.37
CA GLY A 33 24.14 -1.31 10.05
C GLY A 33 23.95 -0.46 8.78
N SER A 34 24.95 0.32 8.41
CA SER A 34 24.86 1.25 7.28
C SER A 34 24.65 0.57 5.92
N ARG A 35 25.30 -0.56 5.68
CA ARG A 35 25.15 -1.33 4.43
C ARG A 35 23.77 -2.00 4.31
N GLY A 36 23.30 -2.63 5.38
CA GLY A 36 22.00 -3.28 5.40
C GLY A 36 20.86 -2.27 5.25
N MET A 37 20.98 -1.11 5.91
CA MET A 37 20.00 -0.04 5.78
C MET A 37 19.94 0.54 4.35
N GLY A 38 21.12 0.64 3.68
CA GLY A 38 21.18 1.03 2.26
C GLY A 38 20.45 0.05 1.34
N CYS A 39 20.64 -1.26 1.54
CA CYS A 39 19.93 -2.29 0.77
C CYS A 39 18.42 -2.27 1.03
N PHE A 40 18.01 -2.11 2.29
CA PHE A 40 16.60 -1.98 2.66
C PHE A 40 15.96 -0.75 2.03
N GLN A 41 16.62 0.41 2.09
CA GLN A 41 16.09 1.65 1.52
C GLN A 41 15.97 1.57 0.00
N ALA A 42 16.95 0.96 -0.68
CA ALA A 42 16.90 0.72 -2.13
C ALA A 42 15.70 -0.17 -2.51
N ALA A 43 15.51 -1.29 -1.80
CA ALA A 43 14.38 -2.17 -2.02
C ALA A 43 13.03 -1.49 -1.73
N TYR A 44 12.98 -0.66 -0.67
CA TYR A 44 11.79 0.10 -0.31
C TYR A 44 11.44 1.17 -1.35
N ASN A 45 12.44 1.78 -2.00
CA ASN A 45 12.21 2.74 -3.10
C ASN A 45 11.58 2.05 -4.32
N VAL A 46 12.10 0.88 -4.74
CA VAL A 46 11.50 0.08 -5.83
C VAL A 46 10.06 -0.29 -5.49
N TYR A 47 9.85 -0.82 -4.28
CA TYR A 47 8.52 -1.16 -3.78
C TYR A 47 7.58 0.05 -3.82
N GLY A 48 8.03 1.21 -3.35
CA GLY A 48 7.26 2.46 -3.31
C GLY A 48 6.84 2.96 -4.69
N VAL A 49 7.74 2.89 -5.68
CA VAL A 49 7.43 3.26 -7.07
C VAL A 49 6.38 2.32 -7.65
N LEU A 50 6.58 1.01 -7.54
CA LEU A 50 5.63 0.01 -8.05
C LEU A 50 4.28 0.09 -7.32
N LEU A 51 4.28 0.30 -6.01
CA LEU A 51 3.06 0.52 -5.24
C LEU A 51 2.32 1.77 -5.72
N THR A 52 3.02 2.87 -5.91
CA THR A 52 2.41 4.12 -6.40
C THR A 52 1.79 3.92 -7.77
N LEU A 53 2.49 3.27 -8.70
CA LEU A 53 1.96 2.94 -10.02
C LEU A 53 0.74 2.03 -9.94
N SER A 54 0.78 1.03 -9.06
CA SER A 54 -0.31 0.05 -8.91
C SER A 54 -1.55 0.61 -8.21
N THR A 55 -1.37 1.63 -7.37
CA THR A 55 -2.46 2.18 -6.55
C THR A 55 -2.82 3.63 -6.89
N ALA A 56 -2.16 4.26 -7.88
CA ALA A 56 -2.34 5.67 -8.23
C ALA A 56 -3.81 5.97 -8.58
N GLY A 57 -4.50 6.69 -7.70
CA GLY A 57 -5.85 7.17 -7.92
C GLY A 57 -6.97 6.12 -7.87
N LEU A 58 -6.67 4.82 -7.98
CA LEU A 58 -7.67 3.75 -7.98
C LEU A 58 -8.52 3.70 -6.70
N PRO A 59 -7.95 3.77 -5.47
CA PRO A 59 -8.75 3.77 -4.25
C PRO A 59 -9.70 4.97 -4.18
N LEU A 60 -9.25 6.14 -4.65
CA LEU A 60 -10.06 7.36 -4.69
C LEU A 60 -11.19 7.25 -5.71
N ALA A 61 -10.90 6.76 -6.91
CA ALA A 61 -11.92 6.52 -7.93
C ALA A 61 -12.97 5.53 -7.43
N MET A 62 -12.52 4.42 -6.82
CA MET A 62 -13.40 3.43 -6.23
C MET A 62 -14.27 4.00 -5.12
N SER A 63 -13.71 4.78 -4.20
CA SER A 63 -14.47 5.40 -3.10
C SER A 63 -15.55 6.35 -3.63
N ARG A 64 -15.26 7.12 -4.68
CA ARG A 64 -16.23 7.99 -5.35
C ARG A 64 -17.36 7.21 -6.01
N LEU A 65 -17.04 6.13 -6.76
CA LEU A 65 -18.04 5.28 -7.42
C LEU A 65 -18.96 4.57 -6.41
N ILE A 66 -18.40 4.10 -5.30
CA ILE A 66 -19.16 3.49 -4.20
C ILE A 66 -20.09 4.53 -3.54
N ALA A 67 -19.58 5.73 -3.26
CA ALA A 67 -20.38 6.82 -2.68
C ALA A 67 -21.55 7.24 -3.58
N GLN A 68 -21.32 7.32 -4.90
CA GLN A 68 -22.36 7.62 -5.89
C GLN A 68 -23.40 6.49 -6.05
N SER A 69 -23.04 5.28 -5.65
CA SER A 69 -23.90 4.10 -5.76
C SER A 69 -24.65 3.79 -4.46
N ARG A 70 -24.74 4.75 -3.51
CA ARG A 70 -25.49 4.58 -2.27
C ARG A 70 -26.96 4.21 -2.57
N GLY A 71 -27.46 3.21 -1.86
CA GLY A 71 -28.80 2.65 -2.08
C GLY A 71 -28.91 1.57 -3.16
N ARG A 72 -27.81 1.22 -3.86
CA ARG A 72 -27.78 0.19 -4.89
C ARG A 72 -26.75 -0.91 -4.57
N PRO A 73 -27.04 -1.84 -3.67
CA PRO A 73 -26.05 -2.81 -3.17
C PRO A 73 -25.47 -3.73 -4.26
N ARG A 74 -26.28 -4.08 -5.27
CA ARG A 74 -25.82 -4.89 -6.42
C ARG A 74 -24.75 -4.16 -7.23
N ARG A 75 -24.91 -2.84 -7.43
CA ARG A 75 -23.94 -2.02 -8.17
C ARG A 75 -22.65 -1.86 -7.36
N GLN A 76 -22.75 -1.63 -6.05
CA GLN A 76 -21.58 -1.54 -5.16
C GLN A 76 -20.76 -2.82 -5.17
N ARG A 77 -21.39 -3.99 -5.09
CA ARG A 77 -20.72 -5.29 -5.18
C ARG A 77 -19.98 -5.45 -6.52
N ARG A 78 -20.61 -5.10 -7.64
CA ARG A 78 -19.98 -5.19 -8.96
C ARG A 78 -18.75 -4.29 -9.04
N ILE A 79 -18.84 -3.04 -8.58
CA ILE A 79 -17.70 -2.09 -8.53
C ILE A 79 -16.58 -2.68 -7.68
N PHE A 80 -16.89 -3.26 -6.52
CA PHE A 80 -15.91 -3.89 -5.64
C PHE A 80 -15.17 -5.04 -6.32
N HIS A 81 -15.88 -5.98 -6.97
CA HIS A 81 -15.23 -7.12 -7.62
C HIS A 81 -14.35 -6.68 -8.80
N VAL A 82 -14.81 -5.71 -9.60
CA VAL A 82 -14.00 -5.18 -10.72
C VAL A 82 -12.75 -4.47 -10.18
N ALA A 83 -12.88 -3.64 -9.16
CA ALA A 83 -11.75 -2.97 -8.54
C ALA A 83 -10.78 -3.98 -7.88
N LEU A 84 -11.31 -4.98 -7.17
CA LEU A 84 -10.49 -6.03 -6.56
C LEU A 84 -9.70 -6.81 -7.62
N ALA A 85 -10.31 -7.16 -8.74
CA ALA A 85 -9.65 -7.83 -9.85
C ALA A 85 -8.53 -6.96 -10.46
N LEU A 86 -8.77 -5.66 -10.62
CA LEU A 86 -7.74 -4.70 -11.08
C LEU A 86 -6.58 -4.58 -10.10
N PHE A 87 -6.87 -4.42 -8.80
CA PHE A 87 -5.81 -4.35 -7.78
C PHE A 87 -5.02 -5.65 -7.67
N LEU A 88 -5.70 -6.80 -7.81
CA LEU A 88 -5.05 -8.11 -7.84
C LEU A 88 -4.14 -8.24 -9.07
N ALA A 89 -4.62 -7.88 -10.24
CA ALA A 89 -3.83 -7.93 -11.48
C ALA A 89 -2.59 -7.03 -11.39
N LEU A 90 -2.76 -5.77 -10.98
CA LEU A 90 -1.64 -4.83 -10.81
C LEU A 90 -0.67 -5.28 -9.71
N GLY A 91 -1.19 -5.80 -8.59
CA GLY A 91 -0.36 -6.35 -7.51
C GLY A 91 0.42 -7.58 -7.96
N LEU A 92 -0.19 -8.49 -8.73
CA LEU A 92 0.48 -9.66 -9.30
C LEU A 92 1.56 -9.26 -10.32
N VAL A 93 1.26 -8.32 -11.21
CA VAL A 93 2.25 -7.82 -12.18
C VAL A 93 3.42 -7.16 -11.46
N GLY A 94 3.16 -6.25 -10.53
CA GLY A 94 4.21 -5.56 -9.76
C GLY A 94 5.05 -6.53 -8.92
N SER A 95 4.40 -7.44 -8.20
CA SER A 95 5.07 -8.50 -7.43
C SER A 95 5.86 -9.45 -8.34
N GLY A 96 5.29 -9.84 -9.49
CA GLY A 96 5.96 -10.65 -10.50
C GLY A 96 7.23 -9.98 -11.05
N VAL A 97 7.18 -8.69 -11.34
CA VAL A 97 8.36 -7.91 -11.76
C VAL A 97 9.44 -7.92 -10.68
N MET A 98 9.08 -7.71 -9.41
CA MET A 98 10.05 -7.76 -8.31
C MET A 98 10.65 -9.15 -8.09
N LEU A 99 9.91 -10.24 -8.37
CA LEU A 99 10.38 -11.61 -8.22
C LEU A 99 11.26 -12.06 -9.39
N THR A 100 10.90 -11.68 -10.63
CA THR A 100 11.59 -12.14 -11.84
C THR A 100 12.82 -11.29 -12.16
N PHE A 101 12.78 -9.99 -11.89
CA PHE A 101 13.83 -9.04 -12.27
C PHE A 101 14.52 -8.33 -11.09
N PRO A 102 14.76 -8.96 -9.93
CA PRO A 102 15.30 -8.28 -8.75
C PRO A 102 16.71 -7.75 -8.95
N ARG A 103 17.57 -8.46 -9.71
CA ARG A 103 18.93 -8.03 -10.02
C ARG A 103 18.96 -6.81 -10.93
N GLN A 104 18.08 -6.75 -11.92
CA GLN A 104 17.97 -5.63 -12.85
C GLN A 104 17.48 -4.38 -12.12
N LEU A 105 16.46 -4.54 -11.26
CA LEU A 105 15.95 -3.45 -10.42
C LEU A 105 17.01 -2.95 -9.42
N ALA A 106 17.81 -3.85 -8.84
CA ALA A 106 18.92 -3.51 -7.97
C ALA A 106 20.05 -2.79 -8.73
N GLY A 107 20.34 -3.21 -9.97
CA GLY A 107 21.32 -2.58 -10.86
C GLY A 107 20.94 -1.15 -11.23
N LEU A 108 19.66 -0.86 -11.49
CA LEU A 108 19.16 0.51 -11.73
C LEU A 108 19.40 1.47 -10.55
N LEU A 109 19.47 0.91 -9.34
CA LEU A 109 19.77 1.69 -8.12
C LEU A 109 21.25 1.69 -7.75
N HIS A 110 22.12 1.13 -8.61
CA HIS A 110 23.56 0.96 -8.36
C HIS A 110 23.86 0.25 -7.02
N ASN A 111 22.97 -0.67 -6.60
CA ASN A 111 23.07 -1.42 -5.36
C ASN A 111 22.64 -2.88 -5.56
N GLU A 112 23.56 -3.68 -6.13
CA GLU A 112 23.29 -5.10 -6.44
C GLU A 112 22.98 -5.95 -5.21
N LEU A 113 23.47 -5.54 -4.04
CA LEU A 113 23.20 -6.23 -2.77
C LEU A 113 21.73 -6.09 -2.31
N ALA A 114 20.95 -5.20 -2.91
CA ALA A 114 19.52 -5.03 -2.61
C ALA A 114 18.62 -6.10 -3.24
N ALA A 115 19.11 -6.90 -4.18
CA ALA A 115 18.31 -7.89 -4.90
C ALA A 115 17.54 -8.88 -3.99
N PRO A 116 18.12 -9.49 -2.93
CA PRO A 116 17.38 -10.36 -2.02
C PRO A 116 16.30 -9.60 -1.25
N SER A 117 16.57 -8.34 -0.83
CA SER A 117 15.60 -7.50 -0.14
C SER A 117 14.39 -7.15 -1.02
N ILE A 118 14.61 -6.93 -2.32
CA ILE A 118 13.54 -6.68 -3.31
C ILE A 118 12.64 -7.93 -3.42
N ARG A 119 13.21 -9.13 -3.47
CA ARG A 119 12.42 -10.38 -3.52
C ARG A 119 11.54 -10.58 -2.29
N VAL A 120 12.08 -10.31 -1.11
CA VAL A 120 11.33 -10.45 0.16
C VAL A 120 10.18 -9.46 0.25
N LEU A 121 10.30 -8.27 -0.34
CA LEU A 121 9.24 -7.25 -0.37
C LEU A 121 8.16 -7.51 -1.44
N ALA A 122 8.41 -8.38 -2.42
CA ALA A 122 7.45 -8.66 -3.49
C ALA A 122 6.06 -9.11 -3.01
N PRO A 123 5.90 -10.08 -2.08
CA PRO A 123 4.58 -10.48 -1.58
C PRO A 123 3.88 -9.36 -0.80
N ALA A 124 4.65 -8.47 -0.16
CA ALA A 124 4.07 -7.32 0.55
C ALA A 124 3.36 -6.36 -0.42
N LEU A 125 3.88 -6.17 -1.64
CA LEU A 125 3.25 -5.35 -2.67
C LEU A 125 1.85 -5.86 -3.02
N LEU A 126 1.69 -7.15 -3.21
CA LEU A 126 0.41 -7.78 -3.49
C LEU A 126 -0.57 -7.61 -2.32
N ALA A 127 -0.12 -7.86 -1.10
CA ALA A 127 -0.93 -7.70 0.10
C ALA A 127 -1.44 -6.25 0.27
N VAL A 128 -0.58 -5.26 0.03
CA VAL A 128 -0.97 -3.84 0.14
C VAL A 128 -1.89 -3.40 -0.99
N CYS A 129 -1.75 -3.95 -2.21
CA CYS A 129 -2.71 -3.72 -3.29
C CYS A 129 -4.11 -4.22 -2.91
N LEU A 130 -4.22 -5.42 -2.34
CA LEU A 130 -5.50 -5.97 -1.85
C LEU A 130 -6.09 -5.13 -0.70
N LEU A 131 -5.26 -4.73 0.26
CA LEU A 131 -5.67 -3.82 1.34
C LEU A 131 -6.19 -2.48 0.80
N SER A 132 -5.57 -1.95 -0.27
CA SER A 132 -5.99 -0.70 -0.91
C SER A 132 -7.38 -0.81 -1.54
N ALA A 133 -7.75 -1.99 -2.08
CA ALA A 133 -9.10 -2.25 -2.57
C ALA A 133 -10.13 -2.22 -1.42
N ILE A 134 -9.83 -2.87 -0.31
CA ILE A 134 -10.71 -2.89 0.87
C ILE A 134 -10.86 -1.48 1.45
N ARG A 135 -9.76 -0.74 1.58
CA ARG A 135 -9.78 0.65 2.05
C ARG A 135 -10.62 1.57 1.15
N GLY A 136 -10.46 1.48 -0.17
CA GLY A 136 -11.26 2.25 -1.12
C GLY A 136 -12.76 1.97 -0.99
N TYR A 137 -13.13 0.70 -0.74
CA TYR A 137 -14.52 0.30 -0.53
C TYR A 137 -15.10 0.86 0.77
N THR A 138 -14.43 0.69 1.90
CA THR A 138 -14.89 1.16 3.21
C THR A 138 -14.96 2.69 3.29
N GLN A 139 -14.00 3.38 2.69
CA GLN A 139 -14.03 4.84 2.56
C GLN A 139 -15.22 5.31 1.72
N GLY A 140 -15.53 4.63 0.62
CA GLY A 140 -16.70 4.93 -0.22
C GLY A 140 -18.02 4.75 0.50
N GLN A 141 -18.09 3.83 1.45
CA GLN A 141 -19.26 3.64 2.32
C GLN A 141 -19.34 4.69 3.45
N GLY A 142 -18.32 5.51 3.63
CA GLY A 142 -18.24 6.48 4.73
C GLY A 142 -17.80 5.86 6.06
N GLN A 143 -17.35 4.59 6.05
CA GLN A 143 -16.80 3.90 7.22
C GLN A 143 -15.29 4.13 7.25
N MET A 144 -14.85 5.10 8.06
CA MET A 144 -13.44 5.47 8.14
C MET A 144 -12.67 4.71 9.21
N LEU A 145 -13.38 4.13 10.19
CA LEU A 145 -12.80 3.33 11.29
C LEU A 145 -11.95 2.15 10.81
N PRO A 146 -12.43 1.26 9.89
CA PRO A 146 -11.63 0.13 9.44
C PRO A 146 -10.35 0.56 8.73
N THR A 147 -10.40 1.68 7.99
CA THR A 147 -9.23 2.24 7.31
C THR A 147 -8.21 2.78 8.32
N ALA A 148 -8.67 3.52 9.34
CA ALA A 148 -7.82 4.06 10.39
C ALA A 148 -7.11 2.95 11.18
N VAL A 149 -7.85 1.91 11.60
CA VAL A 149 -7.28 0.75 12.31
C VAL A 149 -6.26 0.02 11.44
N SER A 150 -6.58 -0.25 10.17
CA SER A 150 -5.65 -0.94 9.26
C SER A 150 -4.40 -0.13 8.88
N GLN A 151 -4.32 1.14 9.25
CA GLN A 151 -3.11 1.95 9.07
C GLN A 151 -2.18 1.93 10.28
N VAL A 152 -2.72 1.67 11.47
CA VAL A 152 -1.94 1.67 12.73
C VAL A 152 -1.39 0.29 13.05
N VAL A 153 -2.12 -0.78 12.67
CA VAL A 153 -1.70 -2.18 12.81
C VAL A 153 -0.76 -2.60 11.69
#